data_de95866dfc30a3320f358747d4c9ef2d
#
_entry.id   de95866dfc30a3320f358747d4c9ef2d
#
_cell.length_a   1.000
_cell.length_b   1.000
_cell.length_c   1.000
_cell.angle_alpha   90.00
_cell.angle_beta   90.00
_cell.angle_gamma   90.00
#
_symmetry.space_group_name_H-M   'P 1'
#
loop_
_entity.id
_entity.type
_entity.pdbx_description
1 polymer ?
#
loop_
_entity_poly.entity_id
_entity_poly.type
_entity_poly.pdbx_seq_one_letter_code
_entity_poly.pdbx_strand_id
1 'polypeptide(L)'
;MKRFKKRRPCRALWLLPAAALLAGAGWYGNKTIETSVYCFESARLPQALSGVRIIQISDLHGAQFGTEQSRLLAAAASQKPDLIALTGDLADEYHDGDGMESFISALCGLAPVFYVTGNHEWGMTRAERTAFFEMLSRCGVVRLQNDYRVLTRGGARMVIAGVDDPNGPLERVTPAHLLRRIRENEGEDAYILMLSHRNDELLSWAGLGVDAVLCGHAHGGIIRLPFVGPVFGTHYEFFPDDAEGVYRTGNTVQLVSRGLGQSRRIPLRIGNRPELPLIILESVP
;
A
#
# COMPACT_ATOMS: atom_id res chain seq x y z
N MET A 1 25.73 -64.04 22.38
CA MET A 1 24.70 -63.26 21.66
C MET A 1 24.99 -61.76 21.79
N LYS A 2 25.49 -61.11 20.73
CA LYS A 2 25.71 -59.62 20.73
C LYS A 2 24.44 -58.92 20.31
N ARG A 3 23.83 -58.16 21.23
CA ARG A 3 22.63 -57.30 20.94
C ARG A 3 23.06 -56.10 20.08
N PHE A 4 22.64 -56.05 18.81
CA PHE A 4 22.75 -54.87 17.98
C PHE A 4 21.80 -53.81 18.50
N LYS A 5 22.33 -52.68 19.04
CA LYS A 5 21.56 -51.48 19.33
C LYS A 5 21.12 -50.86 18.00
N LYS A 6 19.84 -50.89 17.68
CA LYS A 6 19.25 -50.10 16.59
C LYS A 6 19.54 -48.62 16.87
N ARG A 7 20.43 -48.02 16.08
CA ARG A 7 20.59 -46.55 16.08
C ARG A 7 19.28 -45.93 15.61
N ARG A 8 18.62 -45.17 16.47
CA ARG A 8 17.48 -44.36 16.09
C ARG A 8 17.98 -43.32 15.07
N PRO A 9 17.32 -43.10 13.90
CA PRO A 9 17.72 -42.08 12.97
C PRO A 9 17.69 -40.75 13.69
N CYS A 10 18.75 -39.97 13.53
CA CYS A 10 18.92 -38.69 14.18
C CYS A 10 17.82 -37.73 13.62
N ARG A 11 16.80 -37.46 14.41
CA ARG A 11 15.70 -36.56 14.05
C ARG A 11 16.21 -35.17 13.60
N ALA A 12 17.43 -34.80 14.02
CA ALA A 12 18.08 -33.55 13.59
C ALA A 12 18.42 -33.52 12.09
N LEU A 13 18.53 -34.69 11.41
CA LEU A 13 18.90 -34.72 9.99
C LEU A 13 17.80 -34.12 9.07
N TRP A 14 16.56 -34.12 9.53
CA TRP A 14 15.41 -33.55 8.78
C TRP A 14 15.18 -32.04 9.04
N LEU A 15 15.79 -31.49 10.09
CA LEU A 15 15.65 -30.08 10.43
C LEU A 15 16.40 -29.17 9.44
N LEU A 16 17.55 -29.60 8.93
CA LEU A 16 18.34 -28.84 7.98
C LEU A 16 17.64 -28.63 6.62
N PRO A 17 17.12 -29.67 5.94
CA PRO A 17 16.38 -29.47 4.70
C PRO A 17 15.06 -28.69 4.90
N ALA A 18 14.38 -28.87 6.03
CA ALA A 18 13.19 -28.08 6.36
C ALA A 18 13.54 -26.58 6.54
N ALA A 19 14.60 -26.27 7.27
CA ALA A 19 15.09 -24.91 7.44
C ALA A 19 15.54 -24.27 6.11
N ALA A 20 16.24 -25.04 5.26
CA ALA A 20 16.65 -24.59 3.94
C ALA A 20 15.45 -24.32 3.02
N LEU A 21 14.42 -25.15 3.08
CA LEU A 21 13.17 -24.98 2.32
C LEU A 21 12.39 -23.75 2.78
N LEU A 22 12.31 -23.53 4.09
CA LEU A 22 11.68 -22.33 4.67
C LEU A 22 12.46 -21.06 4.31
N ALA A 23 13.80 -21.10 4.39
CA ALA A 23 14.64 -19.97 3.99
C ALA A 23 14.51 -19.67 2.48
N GLY A 24 14.50 -20.71 1.64
CA GLY A 24 14.30 -20.58 0.19
C GLY A 24 12.92 -20.05 -0.17
N ALA A 25 11.87 -20.53 0.49
CA ALA A 25 10.52 -20.07 0.32
C ALA A 25 10.36 -18.59 0.78
N GLY A 26 10.97 -18.23 1.90
CA GLY A 26 11.00 -16.85 2.39
C GLY A 26 11.75 -15.93 1.42
N TRP A 27 12.92 -16.34 0.95
CA TRP A 27 13.69 -15.56 -0.03
C TRP A 27 12.94 -15.38 -1.35
N TYR A 28 12.37 -16.46 -1.90
CA TYR A 28 11.55 -16.40 -3.11
C TYR A 28 10.31 -15.53 -2.92
N GLY A 29 9.60 -15.71 -1.81
CA GLY A 29 8.43 -14.91 -1.43
C GLY A 29 8.75 -13.40 -1.44
N ASN A 30 9.83 -12.99 -0.81
CA ASN A 30 10.23 -11.59 -0.70
C ASN A 30 10.69 -10.94 -2.01
N LYS A 31 10.96 -11.72 -3.05
CA LYS A 31 11.43 -11.22 -4.36
C LYS A 31 10.37 -11.27 -5.46
N THR A 32 9.22 -11.88 -5.20
CA THR A 32 8.18 -12.11 -6.20
C THR A 32 6.96 -11.24 -5.89
N ILE A 33 6.72 -10.22 -6.74
CA ILE A 33 5.55 -9.36 -6.63
C ILE A 33 4.30 -10.18 -6.98
N GLU A 34 3.27 -10.04 -6.15
CA GLU A 34 1.93 -10.56 -6.41
C GLU A 34 1.01 -9.40 -6.79
N THR A 35 0.38 -9.49 -7.96
CA THR A 35 -0.67 -8.54 -8.33
C THR A 35 -2.01 -9.09 -7.86
N SER A 36 -2.63 -8.41 -6.90
CA SER A 36 -3.96 -8.74 -6.38
C SER A 36 -5.00 -7.82 -7.01
N VAL A 37 -6.13 -8.38 -7.45
CA VAL A 37 -7.21 -7.59 -8.07
C VAL A 37 -8.36 -7.45 -7.09
N TYR A 38 -8.79 -6.22 -6.85
CA TYR A 38 -9.88 -5.85 -5.96
C TYR A 38 -10.94 -5.06 -6.73
N CYS A 39 -12.20 -5.49 -6.67
CA CYS A 39 -13.32 -4.74 -7.24
C CYS A 39 -14.03 -3.95 -6.14
N PHE A 40 -14.12 -2.63 -6.34
CA PHE A 40 -14.84 -1.73 -5.44
C PHE A 40 -16.16 -1.34 -6.07
N GLU A 41 -17.19 -2.03 -5.66
CA GLU A 41 -18.57 -1.79 -6.10
C GLU A 41 -19.22 -0.69 -5.27
N SER A 42 -19.86 0.29 -5.94
CA SER A 42 -20.58 1.36 -5.29
C SER A 42 -21.71 1.90 -6.15
N ALA A 43 -22.91 2.03 -5.57
CA ALA A 43 -24.03 2.72 -6.17
C ALA A 43 -23.82 4.24 -6.26
N ARG A 44 -22.87 4.79 -5.48
CA ARG A 44 -22.52 6.22 -5.50
C ARG A 44 -21.52 6.56 -6.61
N LEU A 45 -20.84 5.56 -7.19
CA LEU A 45 -19.89 5.77 -8.28
C LEU A 45 -20.64 6.11 -9.57
N PRO A 46 -20.37 7.27 -10.20
CA PRO A 46 -20.94 7.59 -11.50
C PRO A 46 -20.60 6.53 -12.55
N GLN A 47 -21.59 6.12 -13.37
CA GLN A 47 -21.42 5.06 -14.37
C GLN A 47 -20.24 5.27 -15.32
N ALA A 48 -19.95 6.51 -15.71
CA ALA A 48 -18.82 6.81 -16.60
C ALA A 48 -17.44 6.55 -15.97
N LEU A 49 -17.37 6.41 -14.64
CA LEU A 49 -16.16 6.05 -13.90
C LEU A 49 -16.04 4.53 -13.66
N SER A 50 -17.06 3.74 -14.01
CA SER A 50 -16.98 2.28 -13.95
C SER A 50 -15.85 1.77 -14.84
N GLY A 51 -15.05 0.84 -14.32
CA GLY A 51 -13.86 0.31 -14.97
C GLY A 51 -12.58 1.16 -14.78
N VAL A 52 -12.60 2.21 -13.99
CA VAL A 52 -11.37 2.95 -13.60
C VAL A 52 -10.43 2.01 -12.87
N ARG A 53 -9.17 1.96 -13.31
CA ARG A 53 -8.11 1.07 -12.86
C ARG A 53 -7.08 1.84 -12.05
N ILE A 54 -6.92 1.49 -10.79
CA ILE A 54 -6.01 2.15 -9.86
C ILE A 54 -4.95 1.15 -9.42
N ILE A 55 -3.67 1.49 -9.62
CA ILE A 55 -2.56 0.76 -8.99
C ILE A 55 -2.22 1.43 -7.69
N GLN A 56 -2.09 0.65 -6.62
CA GLN A 56 -1.59 1.12 -5.34
C GLN A 56 -0.15 0.63 -5.13
N ILE A 57 0.75 1.55 -4.77
CA ILE A 57 2.12 1.28 -4.34
C ILE A 57 2.25 1.84 -2.93
N SER A 58 2.57 0.96 -1.97
CA SER A 58 2.68 1.29 -0.55
C SER A 58 3.88 0.60 0.06
N ASP A 59 4.43 1.20 1.10
CA ASP A 59 5.43 0.58 1.97
C ASP A 59 6.59 -0.05 1.17
N LEU A 60 7.19 0.73 0.27
CA LEU A 60 8.30 0.27 -0.56
C LEU A 60 9.60 0.16 0.24
N HIS A 61 9.84 1.09 1.19
CA HIS A 61 11.02 1.12 2.08
C HIS A 61 12.35 0.88 1.33
N GLY A 62 12.50 1.47 0.16
CA GLY A 62 13.68 1.29 -0.67
C GLY A 62 13.91 -0.13 -1.21
N ALA A 63 12.92 -1.05 -1.08
CA ALA A 63 13.03 -2.40 -1.63
C ALA A 63 13.21 -2.36 -3.14
N GLN A 64 14.09 -3.23 -3.67
CA GLN A 64 14.44 -3.27 -5.08
C GLN A 64 13.83 -4.48 -5.80
N PHE A 65 13.11 -4.21 -6.88
CA PHE A 65 12.48 -5.20 -7.75
C PHE A 65 13.06 -5.16 -9.16
N GLY A 66 14.28 -5.62 -9.30
CA GLY A 66 15.11 -5.50 -10.51
C GLY A 66 15.88 -4.18 -10.53
N THR A 67 16.78 -4.03 -11.53
CA THR A 67 17.52 -2.78 -11.73
C THR A 67 16.54 -1.64 -11.98
N GLU A 68 16.67 -0.53 -11.25
CA GLU A 68 15.78 0.64 -11.36
C GLU A 68 14.30 0.26 -11.28
N GLN A 69 13.94 -0.67 -10.40
CA GLN A 69 12.56 -1.14 -10.21
C GLN A 69 11.90 -1.76 -11.46
N SER A 70 12.69 -2.23 -12.43
CA SER A 70 12.19 -2.66 -13.74
C SER A 70 11.06 -3.70 -13.67
N ARG A 71 11.11 -4.64 -12.71
CA ARG A 71 10.04 -5.64 -12.54
C ARG A 71 8.76 -5.04 -11.94
N LEU A 72 8.89 -4.10 -11.00
CA LEU A 72 7.74 -3.41 -10.43
C LEU A 72 7.07 -2.52 -11.47
N LEU A 73 7.86 -1.78 -12.24
CA LEU A 73 7.37 -0.94 -13.33
C LEU A 73 6.65 -1.77 -14.40
N ALA A 74 7.25 -2.92 -14.81
CA ALA A 74 6.61 -3.82 -15.78
C ALA A 74 5.29 -4.39 -15.24
N ALA A 75 5.24 -4.78 -13.96
CA ALA A 75 4.03 -5.26 -13.32
C ALA A 75 2.94 -4.17 -13.31
N ALA A 76 3.28 -2.93 -12.94
CA ALA A 76 2.34 -1.80 -12.95
C ALA A 76 1.84 -1.47 -14.36
N ALA A 77 2.74 -1.37 -15.35
CA ALA A 77 2.41 -1.07 -16.74
C ALA A 77 1.47 -2.12 -17.37
N SER A 78 1.68 -3.40 -17.04
CA SER A 78 0.83 -4.50 -17.54
C SER A 78 -0.64 -4.37 -17.12
N GLN A 79 -0.90 -3.66 -16.01
CA GLN A 79 -2.25 -3.44 -15.50
C GLN A 79 -2.97 -2.27 -16.19
N LYS A 80 -2.30 -1.48 -17.03
CA LYS A 80 -2.88 -0.32 -17.74
C LYS A 80 -3.66 0.59 -16.79
N PRO A 81 -3.01 1.19 -15.78
CA PRO A 81 -3.69 2.02 -14.80
C PRO A 81 -4.20 3.32 -15.41
N ASP A 82 -5.38 3.77 -14.96
CA ASP A 82 -5.88 5.13 -15.17
C ASP A 82 -5.33 6.11 -14.12
N LEU A 83 -4.87 5.57 -12.97
CA LEU A 83 -4.38 6.29 -11.81
C LEU A 83 -3.39 5.44 -11.03
N ILE A 84 -2.36 6.07 -10.45
CA ILE A 84 -1.42 5.43 -9.52
C ILE A 84 -1.48 6.14 -8.18
N ALA A 85 -1.76 5.39 -7.11
CA ALA A 85 -1.81 5.85 -5.74
C ALA A 85 -0.56 5.39 -4.97
N LEU A 86 0.23 6.34 -4.50
CA LEU A 86 1.38 6.10 -3.63
C LEU A 86 0.94 6.40 -2.19
N THR A 87 0.78 5.36 -1.36
CA THR A 87 0.18 5.48 -0.03
C THR A 87 1.20 5.44 1.12
N GLY A 88 2.34 6.11 0.92
CA GLY A 88 3.35 6.36 1.94
C GLY A 88 4.40 5.27 2.08
N ASP A 89 5.40 5.56 2.90
CA ASP A 89 6.56 4.72 3.21
C ASP A 89 7.28 4.22 1.96
N LEU A 90 7.47 5.13 0.98
CA LEU A 90 8.25 4.84 -0.24
C LEU A 90 9.74 4.84 0.04
N ALA A 91 10.21 5.83 0.80
CA ALA A 91 11.56 5.98 1.29
C ALA A 91 11.55 5.96 2.82
N ASP A 92 12.65 5.56 3.42
CA ASP A 92 12.80 5.60 4.85
C ASP A 92 14.10 6.34 5.27
N GLU A 93 14.24 6.61 6.56
CA GLU A 93 15.40 7.30 7.14
C GLU A 93 16.74 6.57 6.91
N TYR A 94 16.74 5.44 6.22
CA TYR A 94 17.92 4.60 6.00
C TYR A 94 18.29 4.43 4.53
N HIS A 95 17.37 4.78 3.60
CA HIS A 95 17.60 4.63 2.15
C HIS A 95 16.85 5.67 1.32
N ASP A 96 17.60 6.38 0.51
CA ASP A 96 17.12 7.23 -0.58
C ASP A 96 16.79 6.47 -1.87
N GLY A 97 17.05 5.14 -1.89
CA GLY A 97 16.69 4.26 -2.99
C GLY A 97 17.36 4.64 -4.32
N ASP A 98 18.50 4.01 -4.65
CA ASP A 98 19.10 4.12 -5.99
C ASP A 98 18.03 3.90 -7.06
N GLY A 99 17.90 4.84 -8.02
CA GLY A 99 16.93 4.74 -9.10
C GLY A 99 15.49 5.15 -8.76
N MET A 100 15.23 5.72 -7.57
CA MET A 100 13.87 6.16 -7.19
C MET A 100 13.35 7.24 -8.15
N GLU A 101 14.15 8.23 -8.51
CA GLU A 101 13.73 9.30 -9.44
C GLU A 101 13.36 8.74 -10.82
N SER A 102 14.19 7.84 -11.38
CA SER A 102 13.89 7.15 -12.64
C SER A 102 12.61 6.36 -12.58
N PHE A 103 12.40 5.62 -11.47
CA PHE A 103 11.20 4.82 -11.27
C PHE A 103 9.93 5.69 -11.16
N ILE A 104 9.94 6.72 -10.33
CA ILE A 104 8.81 7.64 -10.16
C ILE A 104 8.49 8.36 -11.48
N SER A 105 9.52 8.84 -12.19
CA SER A 105 9.35 9.45 -13.51
C SER A 105 8.69 8.49 -14.51
N ALA A 106 9.10 7.22 -14.51
CA ALA A 106 8.50 6.20 -15.36
C ALA A 106 7.04 5.90 -14.98
N LEU A 107 6.69 5.88 -13.67
CA LEU A 107 5.29 5.76 -13.23
C LEU A 107 4.45 6.93 -13.72
N CYS A 108 4.95 8.16 -13.63
CA CYS A 108 4.26 9.35 -14.13
C CYS A 108 4.05 9.32 -15.66
N GLY A 109 4.87 8.56 -16.38
CA GLY A 109 4.69 8.28 -17.81
C GLY A 109 3.56 7.27 -18.10
N LEU A 110 3.12 6.48 -17.13
CA LEU A 110 2.04 5.50 -17.29
C LEU A 110 0.65 6.10 -17.03
N ALA A 111 0.50 6.86 -15.95
CA ALA A 111 -0.76 7.45 -15.52
C ALA A 111 -0.49 8.61 -14.51
N PRO A 112 -1.48 9.47 -14.21
CA PRO A 112 -1.39 10.43 -13.12
C PRO A 112 -1.05 9.75 -11.80
N VAL A 113 -0.05 10.28 -11.07
CA VAL A 113 0.44 9.75 -9.81
C VAL A 113 0.06 10.68 -8.67
N PHE A 114 -0.60 10.14 -7.65
CA PHE A 114 -0.96 10.84 -6.42
C PHE A 114 -0.24 10.22 -5.23
N TYR A 115 0.22 11.05 -4.30
CA TYR A 115 1.04 10.63 -3.19
C TYR A 115 0.56 11.24 -1.87
N VAL A 116 0.55 10.42 -0.83
CA VAL A 116 0.45 10.82 0.59
C VAL A 116 1.63 10.28 1.37
N THR A 117 2.03 10.96 2.44
CA THR A 117 3.14 10.53 3.29
C THR A 117 2.75 9.37 4.19
N GLY A 118 3.73 8.50 4.46
CA GLY A 118 3.68 7.56 5.58
C GLY A 118 4.50 8.06 6.77
N ASN A 119 4.65 7.24 7.79
CA ASN A 119 5.35 7.63 9.01
C ASN A 119 6.88 7.66 8.84
N HIS A 120 7.44 6.89 7.91
CA HIS A 120 8.89 6.86 7.68
C HIS A 120 9.40 8.11 6.97
N GLU A 121 8.64 8.71 6.06
CA GLU A 121 9.02 10.01 5.51
C GLU A 121 9.14 11.09 6.60
N TRP A 122 8.34 11.01 7.66
CA TRP A 122 8.45 11.93 8.80
C TRP A 122 9.58 11.56 9.77
N GLY A 123 10.11 10.32 9.70
CA GLY A 123 11.35 9.89 10.38
C GLY A 123 12.63 10.44 9.75
N MET A 124 12.60 10.82 8.46
CA MET A 124 13.73 11.41 7.74
C MET A 124 14.11 12.77 8.33
N THR A 125 15.36 13.15 8.18
CA THR A 125 15.78 14.54 8.47
C THR A 125 15.00 15.51 7.59
N ARG A 126 14.90 16.76 8.03
CA ARG A 126 14.21 17.80 7.24
C ARG A 126 14.81 17.96 5.85
N ALA A 127 16.13 17.89 5.74
CA ALA A 127 16.83 18.07 4.46
C ALA A 127 16.52 16.92 3.48
N GLU A 128 16.64 15.67 3.95
CA GLU A 128 16.32 14.48 3.14
C GLU A 128 14.87 14.49 2.69
N ARG A 129 13.94 14.72 3.61
CA ARG A 129 12.51 14.79 3.31
C ARG A 129 12.18 15.90 2.31
N THR A 130 12.81 17.09 2.45
CA THR A 130 12.61 18.18 1.49
C THR A 130 13.11 17.77 0.11
N ALA A 131 14.32 17.21 0.01
CA ALA A 131 14.89 16.74 -1.26
C ALA A 131 14.01 15.65 -1.91
N PHE A 132 13.47 14.74 -1.11
CA PHE A 132 12.55 13.70 -1.56
C PHE A 132 11.26 14.30 -2.14
N PHE A 133 10.63 15.24 -1.45
CA PHE A 133 9.42 15.90 -1.93
C PHE A 133 9.66 16.76 -3.18
N GLU A 134 10.81 17.41 -3.27
CA GLU A 134 11.22 18.14 -4.48
C GLU A 134 11.42 17.19 -5.67
N MET A 135 12.04 16.04 -5.43
CA MET A 135 12.19 15.00 -6.45
C MET A 135 10.83 14.51 -6.95
N LEU A 136 9.89 14.17 -6.05
CA LEU A 136 8.52 13.78 -6.43
C LEU A 136 7.84 14.86 -7.29
N SER A 137 7.98 16.12 -6.89
CA SER A 137 7.41 17.25 -7.63
C SER A 137 8.03 17.41 -9.03
N ARG A 138 9.37 17.26 -9.17
CA ARG A 138 10.07 17.29 -10.47
C ARG A 138 9.58 16.19 -11.40
N CYS A 139 9.29 15.02 -10.86
CA CYS A 139 8.74 13.89 -11.64
C CYS A 139 7.26 14.08 -12.03
N GLY A 140 6.58 15.09 -11.51
CA GLY A 140 5.16 15.35 -11.81
C GLY A 140 4.17 14.65 -10.87
N VAL A 141 4.61 14.13 -9.75
CA VAL A 141 3.74 13.54 -8.73
C VAL A 141 2.90 14.62 -8.05
N VAL A 142 1.61 14.39 -7.92
CA VAL A 142 0.70 15.26 -7.16
C VAL A 142 0.70 14.82 -5.70
N ARG A 143 1.40 15.56 -4.86
CA ARG A 143 1.33 15.34 -3.42
C ARG A 143 0.04 15.92 -2.85
N LEU A 144 -0.74 15.08 -2.18
CA LEU A 144 -1.99 15.43 -1.50
C LEU A 144 -1.71 15.71 -0.01
N GLN A 145 -1.34 16.94 0.28
CA GLN A 145 -1.00 17.37 1.63
C GLN A 145 -2.24 17.89 2.34
N ASN A 146 -3.08 17.00 2.86
CA ASN A 146 -4.42 17.30 3.38
C ASN A 146 -5.23 18.14 2.37
N ASP A 147 -5.20 17.68 1.11
CA ASP A 147 -5.78 18.35 -0.05
C ASP A 147 -6.42 17.33 -0.99
N TYR A 148 -7.02 17.79 -2.06
CA TYR A 148 -7.66 16.94 -3.05
C TYR A 148 -7.46 17.43 -4.48
N ARG A 149 -7.71 16.52 -5.42
CA ARG A 149 -7.83 16.80 -6.86
C ARG A 149 -9.07 16.13 -7.39
N VAL A 150 -9.53 16.60 -8.54
CA VAL A 150 -10.68 16.00 -9.23
C VAL A 150 -10.21 15.31 -10.49
N LEU A 151 -10.55 14.03 -10.61
CA LEU A 151 -10.40 13.27 -11.84
C LEU A 151 -11.72 13.34 -12.61
N THR A 152 -11.62 13.63 -13.91
CA THR A 152 -12.79 13.67 -14.80
C THR A 152 -12.66 12.64 -15.90
N ARG A 153 -13.69 11.82 -16.09
CA ARG A 153 -13.78 10.82 -17.16
C ARG A 153 -15.20 10.77 -17.70
N GLY A 154 -15.37 10.92 -19.01
CA GLY A 154 -16.69 10.87 -19.63
C GLY A 154 -17.69 11.91 -19.10
N GLY A 155 -17.20 13.06 -18.65
CA GLY A 155 -18.02 14.11 -18.02
C GLY A 155 -18.35 13.86 -16.53
N ALA A 156 -18.11 12.68 -15.99
CA ALA A 156 -18.25 12.39 -14.56
C ALA A 156 -16.98 12.75 -13.80
N ARG A 157 -17.18 13.10 -12.52
CA ARG A 157 -16.11 13.57 -11.62
C ARG A 157 -15.96 12.65 -10.42
N MET A 158 -14.72 12.39 -10.00
CA MET A 158 -14.34 11.71 -8.78
C MET A 158 -13.32 12.55 -8.04
N VAL A 159 -13.48 12.68 -6.74
CA VAL A 159 -12.51 13.34 -5.87
C VAL A 159 -11.45 12.35 -5.44
N ILE A 160 -10.18 12.70 -5.63
CA ILE A 160 -9.03 12.01 -5.06
C ILE A 160 -8.49 12.89 -3.96
N ALA A 161 -8.77 12.52 -2.72
CA ALA A 161 -8.34 13.22 -1.53
C ALA A 161 -7.18 12.48 -0.86
N GLY A 162 -6.35 13.20 -0.13
CA GLY A 162 -5.26 12.59 0.61
C GLY A 162 -4.92 13.33 1.89
N VAL A 163 -4.53 12.57 2.89
CA VAL A 163 -4.08 13.09 4.19
C VAL A 163 -2.64 12.66 4.46
N ASP A 164 -1.86 13.58 5.02
CA ASP A 164 -0.51 13.27 5.53
C ASP A 164 -0.61 12.41 6.79
N ASP A 165 0.41 11.56 7.02
CA ASP A 165 0.52 10.75 8.24
C ASP A 165 0.49 11.63 9.50
N PRO A 166 -0.12 11.15 10.60
CA PRO A 166 -0.19 11.85 11.88
C PRO A 166 1.16 12.31 12.47
N ASN A 167 2.28 11.69 12.09
CA ASN A 167 3.62 12.12 12.49
C ASN A 167 4.08 13.42 11.80
N GLY A 168 3.31 13.91 10.82
CA GLY A 168 3.57 15.17 10.14
C GLY A 168 3.32 16.41 11.01
N PRO A 169 3.43 17.62 10.45
CA PRO A 169 3.21 18.85 11.18
C PRO A 169 1.84 18.90 11.84
N LEU A 170 1.80 19.40 13.10
CA LEU A 170 0.54 19.52 13.87
C LEU A 170 -0.42 20.56 13.26
N GLU A 171 0.12 21.59 12.63
CA GLU A 171 -0.66 22.64 11.95
C GLU A 171 -1.07 22.17 10.55
N ARG A 172 -2.11 21.36 10.51
CA ARG A 172 -2.65 20.86 9.25
C ARG A 172 -4.16 20.91 9.22
N VAL A 173 -4.69 20.91 8.02
CA VAL A 173 -6.12 20.74 7.79
C VAL A 173 -6.55 19.37 8.30
N THR A 174 -7.52 19.33 9.21
CA THR A 174 -8.04 18.05 9.71
C THR A 174 -8.81 17.30 8.64
N PRO A 175 -8.92 15.96 8.70
CA PRO A 175 -9.74 15.19 7.76
C PRO A 175 -11.18 15.71 7.65
N ALA A 176 -11.81 16.04 8.76
CA ALA A 176 -13.18 16.58 8.77
C ALA A 176 -13.28 17.93 8.05
N HIS A 177 -12.28 18.81 8.20
CA HIS A 177 -12.24 20.09 7.49
C HIS A 177 -12.02 19.87 5.99
N LEU A 178 -11.11 18.96 5.61
CA LEU A 178 -10.87 18.62 4.22
C LEU A 178 -12.16 18.13 3.54
N LEU A 179 -12.87 17.20 4.18
CA LEU A 179 -14.09 16.62 3.62
C LEU A 179 -15.24 17.63 3.55
N ARG A 180 -15.35 18.52 4.54
CA ARG A 180 -16.31 19.64 4.44
C ARG A 180 -15.99 20.52 3.24
N ARG A 181 -14.72 20.93 3.04
CA ARG A 181 -14.30 21.73 1.89
C ARG A 181 -14.56 21.01 0.56
N ILE A 182 -14.36 19.69 0.50
CA ILE A 182 -14.68 18.89 -0.68
C ILE A 182 -16.18 19.00 -0.99
N ARG A 183 -17.06 18.79 -0.01
CA ARG A 183 -18.50 18.82 -0.23
C ARG A 183 -19.01 20.21 -0.62
N GLU A 184 -18.47 21.26 -0.02
CA GLU A 184 -18.79 22.66 -0.37
C GLU A 184 -18.44 22.96 -1.83
N ASN A 185 -17.34 22.40 -2.34
CA ASN A 185 -16.86 22.73 -3.69
C ASN A 185 -17.33 21.75 -4.78
N GLU A 186 -17.48 20.46 -4.44
CA GLU A 186 -17.72 19.39 -5.40
C GLU A 186 -19.13 18.76 -5.27
N GLY A 187 -19.86 19.12 -4.21
CA GLY A 187 -21.22 18.65 -3.91
C GLY A 187 -21.23 17.48 -2.90
N GLU A 188 -22.39 17.33 -2.24
CA GLU A 188 -22.61 16.28 -1.22
C GLU A 188 -22.53 14.86 -1.78
N ASP A 189 -22.88 14.69 -3.06
CA ASP A 189 -22.89 13.40 -3.76
C ASP A 189 -21.55 13.04 -4.42
N ALA A 190 -20.51 13.86 -4.25
CA ALA A 190 -19.20 13.59 -4.82
C ALA A 190 -18.67 12.23 -4.32
N TYR A 191 -18.26 11.37 -5.27
CA TYR A 191 -17.55 10.12 -4.93
C TYR A 191 -16.13 10.44 -4.48
N ILE A 192 -15.75 10.01 -3.27
CA ILE A 192 -14.48 10.36 -2.64
C ILE A 192 -13.62 9.11 -2.47
N LEU A 193 -12.50 9.08 -3.22
CA LEU A 193 -11.38 8.16 -3.00
C LEU A 193 -10.37 8.85 -2.09
N MET A 194 -10.18 8.33 -0.90
CA MET A 194 -9.22 8.82 0.09
C MET A 194 -7.93 8.01 0.03
N LEU A 195 -6.80 8.69 -0.05
CA LEU A 195 -5.48 8.12 0.19
C LEU A 195 -5.04 8.45 1.60
N SER A 196 -4.71 7.43 2.37
CA SER A 196 -4.17 7.52 3.72
C SER A 196 -3.07 6.49 3.88
N HIS A 197 -2.13 6.69 4.78
CA HIS A 197 -1.14 5.66 5.07
C HIS A 197 -1.64 4.68 6.14
N ARG A 198 -2.24 5.20 7.23
CA ARG A 198 -2.71 4.41 8.37
C ARG A 198 -3.95 3.58 8.04
N ASN A 199 -3.98 2.34 8.55
CA ASN A 199 -5.05 1.37 8.29
C ASN A 199 -6.16 1.34 9.35
N ASP A 200 -5.96 1.96 10.50
CA ASP A 200 -6.80 1.88 11.70
C ASP A 200 -7.92 2.93 11.78
N GLU A 201 -8.17 3.68 10.69
CA GLU A 201 -9.12 4.80 10.67
C GLU A 201 -10.44 4.54 9.90
N LEU A 202 -10.75 3.30 9.55
CA LEU A 202 -11.94 2.97 8.74
C LEU A 202 -13.24 3.53 9.32
N LEU A 203 -13.45 3.42 10.64
CA LEU A 203 -14.66 3.95 11.30
C LEU A 203 -14.74 5.47 11.20
N SER A 204 -13.60 6.15 11.31
CA SER A 204 -13.52 7.60 11.15
C SER A 204 -13.89 8.01 9.72
N TRP A 205 -13.34 7.33 8.71
CA TRP A 205 -13.65 7.59 7.31
C TRP A 205 -15.13 7.32 6.98
N ALA A 206 -15.70 6.24 7.51
CA ALA A 206 -17.11 5.93 7.34
C ALA A 206 -18.02 7.00 7.99
N GLY A 207 -17.67 7.45 9.20
CA GLY A 207 -18.38 8.53 9.89
C GLY A 207 -18.31 9.87 9.15
N LEU A 208 -17.27 10.09 8.37
CA LEU A 208 -17.08 11.27 7.52
C LEU A 208 -17.64 11.09 6.10
N GLY A 209 -18.19 9.92 5.76
CA GLY A 209 -18.84 9.65 4.47
C GLY A 209 -17.88 9.55 3.28
N VAL A 210 -16.67 9.01 3.49
CA VAL A 210 -15.73 8.64 2.42
C VAL A 210 -16.23 7.37 1.74
N ASP A 211 -16.12 7.26 0.41
CA ASP A 211 -16.60 6.10 -0.33
C ASP A 211 -15.55 4.97 -0.39
N ALA A 212 -14.30 5.32 -0.69
CA ALA A 212 -13.22 4.36 -0.79
C ALA A 212 -11.94 4.90 -0.14
N VAL A 213 -11.17 4.00 0.50
CA VAL A 213 -9.90 4.33 1.17
C VAL A 213 -8.82 3.36 0.70
N LEU A 214 -7.65 3.88 0.35
CA LEU A 214 -6.47 3.08 0.08
C LEU A 214 -5.41 3.40 1.14
N CYS A 215 -4.94 2.36 1.84
CA CYS A 215 -3.91 2.50 2.88
C CYS A 215 -2.93 1.32 2.90
N GLY A 216 -1.85 1.47 3.67
CA GLY A 216 -0.80 0.48 3.87
C GLY A 216 -0.50 0.26 5.34
N HIS A 217 0.77 0.51 5.75
CA HIS A 217 1.27 0.56 7.12
C HIS A 217 1.34 -0.78 7.87
N ALA A 218 0.35 -1.66 7.75
CA ALA A 218 0.28 -2.94 8.45
C ALA A 218 1.14 -4.05 7.83
N HIS A 219 1.64 -3.85 6.61
CA HIS A 219 2.50 -4.78 5.85
C HIS A 219 1.94 -6.20 5.65
N GLY A 220 0.64 -6.44 5.88
CA GLY A 220 0.06 -7.80 5.87
C GLY A 220 0.56 -8.71 6.98
N GLY A 221 1.16 -8.14 8.02
CA GLY A 221 1.86 -8.85 9.08
C GLY A 221 3.26 -9.34 8.69
N ILE A 222 4.02 -9.85 9.67
CA ILE A 222 5.37 -10.40 9.50
C ILE A 222 5.30 -11.87 9.06
N ILE A 223 4.44 -12.64 9.72
CA ILE A 223 4.25 -14.08 9.47
C ILE A 223 2.81 -14.30 9.03
N ARG A 224 2.67 -14.91 7.88
CA ARG A 224 1.39 -15.27 7.29
C ARG A 224 1.37 -16.78 6.98
N LEU A 225 0.30 -17.44 7.32
CA LEU A 225 0.11 -18.86 7.01
C LEU A 225 -0.96 -19.00 5.93
N PRO A 226 -0.79 -19.98 5.00
CA PRO A 226 -1.83 -20.32 4.03
C PRO A 226 -3.16 -20.63 4.75
N PHE A 227 -4.26 -20.14 4.23
CA PHE A 227 -5.64 -20.33 4.72
C PHE A 227 -5.95 -19.73 6.10
N VAL A 228 -4.95 -19.25 6.84
CA VAL A 228 -5.13 -18.62 8.16
C VAL A 228 -5.01 -17.09 8.05
N GLY A 229 -4.16 -16.60 7.15
CA GLY A 229 -3.84 -15.19 7.05
C GLY A 229 -2.68 -14.76 7.97
N PRO A 230 -2.61 -13.48 8.38
CA PRO A 230 -1.57 -12.99 9.26
C PRO A 230 -1.70 -13.59 10.66
N VAL A 231 -0.61 -14.15 11.17
CA VAL A 231 -0.53 -14.74 12.54
C VAL A 231 0.34 -13.91 13.48
N PHE A 232 1.23 -13.06 12.94
CA PHE A 232 2.07 -12.19 13.74
C PHE A 232 2.28 -10.86 13.03
N GLY A 233 1.90 -9.77 13.68
CA GLY A 233 1.86 -8.43 13.12
C GLY A 233 3.10 -7.60 13.38
N THR A 234 3.14 -6.41 12.78
CA THR A 234 4.25 -5.45 12.85
C THR A 234 4.37 -4.77 14.22
N HIS A 235 3.31 -4.77 15.01
CA HIS A 235 3.30 -4.29 16.40
C HIS A 235 3.51 -5.42 17.43
N TYR A 236 4.04 -6.59 16.98
CA TYR A 236 4.32 -7.76 17.82
C TYR A 236 3.07 -8.42 18.43
N GLU A 237 1.91 -8.21 17.84
CA GLU A 237 0.64 -8.82 18.21
C GLU A 237 0.42 -10.14 17.46
N PHE A 238 -0.33 -11.07 18.10
CA PHE A 238 -0.80 -12.30 17.45
C PHE A 238 -2.17 -12.06 16.80
N PHE A 239 -2.33 -12.57 15.57
CA PHE A 239 -3.55 -12.48 14.80
C PHE A 239 -4.02 -11.02 14.65
N PRO A 240 -3.19 -10.14 14.03
CA PRO A 240 -3.53 -8.74 13.89
C PRO A 240 -4.81 -8.56 13.10
N ASP A 241 -5.69 -7.72 13.60
CA ASP A 241 -6.86 -7.25 12.88
C ASP A 241 -6.42 -6.22 11.82
N ASP A 242 -7.18 -6.07 10.74
CA ASP A 242 -6.99 -5.03 9.72
C ASP A 242 -5.57 -4.96 9.10
N ALA A 243 -4.86 -6.10 9.04
CA ALA A 243 -3.50 -6.14 8.53
C ALA A 243 -3.40 -6.17 6.99
N GLU A 244 -4.43 -6.64 6.30
CA GLU A 244 -4.46 -6.76 4.82
C GLU A 244 -5.88 -6.95 4.28
N GLY A 245 -6.06 -6.62 3.01
CA GLY A 245 -7.30 -6.94 2.29
C GLY A 245 -8.37 -5.86 2.41
N VAL A 246 -9.61 -6.25 2.13
CA VAL A 246 -10.73 -5.31 2.02
C VAL A 246 -11.63 -5.36 3.24
N TYR A 247 -11.88 -4.20 3.83
CA TYR A 247 -12.78 -3.99 4.95
C TYR A 247 -13.91 -3.06 4.54
N ARG A 248 -15.10 -3.22 5.15
CA ARG A 248 -16.27 -2.40 4.83
C ARG A 248 -16.98 -1.95 6.10
N THR A 249 -17.40 -0.69 6.10
CA THR A 249 -18.26 -0.12 7.15
C THR A 249 -19.26 0.82 6.50
N GLY A 250 -20.55 0.48 6.56
CA GLY A 250 -21.58 1.21 5.81
C GLY A 250 -21.27 1.20 4.31
N ASN A 251 -21.20 2.37 3.71
CA ASN A 251 -20.88 2.55 2.30
C ASN A 251 -19.38 2.70 2.03
N THR A 252 -18.55 2.77 3.08
CA THR A 252 -17.10 2.96 2.94
C THR A 252 -16.41 1.61 2.79
N VAL A 253 -15.57 1.51 1.76
CA VAL A 253 -14.67 0.38 1.53
C VAL A 253 -13.22 0.81 1.73
N GLN A 254 -12.43 0.03 2.47
CA GLN A 254 -11.01 0.26 2.70
C GLN A 254 -10.20 -0.93 2.19
N LEU A 255 -9.15 -0.65 1.43
CA LEU A 255 -8.11 -1.62 1.11
C LEU A 255 -6.87 -1.33 1.95
N VAL A 256 -6.43 -2.32 2.70
CA VAL A 256 -5.13 -2.34 3.38
C VAL A 256 -4.17 -3.17 2.55
N SER A 257 -3.20 -2.51 1.92
CA SER A 257 -2.16 -3.18 1.14
C SER A 257 -1.16 -3.89 2.06
N ARG A 258 -0.68 -5.06 1.61
CA ARG A 258 0.44 -5.75 2.27
C ARG A 258 1.79 -5.04 2.03
N GLY A 259 1.81 -4.00 1.21
CA GLY A 259 3.02 -3.28 0.87
C GLY A 259 4.03 -4.11 0.04
N LEU A 260 5.04 -3.45 -0.44
CA LEU A 260 6.06 -4.03 -1.32
C LEU A 260 7.36 -4.36 -0.57
N GLY A 261 7.80 -3.47 0.32
CA GLY A 261 9.02 -3.58 1.07
C GLY A 261 8.84 -4.17 2.46
N GLN A 262 9.88 -4.01 3.26
CA GLN A 262 9.93 -4.44 4.66
C GLN A 262 10.56 -3.32 5.47
N SER A 263 10.00 -3.05 6.64
CA SER A 263 10.67 -2.19 7.61
C SER A 263 12.01 -2.79 8.01
N ARG A 264 13.06 -1.98 8.15
CA ARG A 264 14.36 -2.43 8.63
C ARG A 264 14.33 -2.99 10.04
N ARG A 265 13.37 -2.58 10.86
CA ARG A 265 13.21 -3.13 12.22
C ARG A 265 12.86 -4.61 12.19
N ILE A 266 12.13 -5.04 11.16
CA ILE A 266 11.71 -6.42 11.00
C ILE A 266 11.88 -6.80 9.51
N PRO A 267 13.12 -7.10 9.09
CA PRO A 267 13.42 -7.40 7.67
C PRO A 267 13.01 -8.83 7.30
N LEU A 268 11.80 -9.24 7.70
CA LEU A 268 11.32 -10.61 7.54
C LEU A 268 9.87 -10.61 7.05
N ARG A 269 9.62 -11.32 5.96
CA ARG A 269 8.30 -11.72 5.48
C ARG A 269 8.27 -13.23 5.32
N ILE A 270 7.37 -13.90 6.04
CA ILE A 270 7.17 -15.35 5.93
C ILE A 270 5.76 -15.60 5.41
N GLY A 271 5.66 -16.22 4.22
CA GLY A 271 4.36 -16.48 3.58
C GLY A 271 3.59 -15.23 3.13
N ASN A 272 4.24 -14.07 3.17
CA ASN A 272 3.66 -12.76 2.89
C ASN A 272 4.42 -12.11 1.72
N ARG A 273 3.96 -12.33 0.49
CA ARG A 273 4.60 -11.79 -0.71
C ARG A 273 4.37 -10.27 -0.86
N PRO A 274 5.36 -9.52 -1.40
CA PRO A 274 5.14 -8.15 -1.82
C PRO A 274 3.92 -8.03 -2.72
N GLU A 275 3.05 -7.07 -2.43
CA GLU A 275 1.78 -6.91 -3.12
C GLU A 275 1.74 -5.63 -3.95
N LEU A 276 1.24 -5.76 -5.18
CA LEU A 276 0.85 -4.67 -6.05
C LEU A 276 -0.65 -4.73 -6.28
N PRO A 277 -1.48 -4.06 -5.48
CA PRO A 277 -2.92 -4.04 -5.66
C PRO A 277 -3.33 -3.33 -6.96
N LEU A 278 -4.23 -3.95 -7.70
CA LEU A 278 -5.04 -3.35 -8.75
C LEU A 278 -6.46 -3.20 -8.24
N ILE A 279 -6.95 -1.99 -8.10
CA ILE A 279 -8.33 -1.69 -7.73
C ILE A 279 -9.09 -1.31 -8.99
N ILE A 280 -10.23 -1.95 -9.21
CA ILE A 280 -11.17 -1.63 -10.28
C ILE A 280 -12.43 -1.07 -9.63
N LEU A 281 -12.78 0.16 -9.99
CA LEU A 281 -14.02 0.77 -9.52
C LEU A 281 -15.18 0.32 -10.38
N GLU A 282 -16.28 -0.11 -9.76
CA GLU A 282 -17.46 -0.60 -10.46
C GLU A 282 -18.73 0.10 -9.96
N SER A 283 -19.46 0.71 -10.89
CA SER A 283 -20.77 1.27 -10.62
C SER A 283 -21.81 0.15 -10.63
N VAL A 284 -22.55 0.04 -9.56
CA VAL A 284 -23.66 -0.91 -9.41
C VAL A 284 -24.97 -0.16 -9.21
N PRO A 285 -26.10 -0.77 -9.58
CA PRO A 285 -27.42 -0.16 -9.42
C PRO A 285 -27.75 0.22 -7.98
#